data_a4d01ad577fa66ed155a4e3d8dedb586
#
_entry.id   a4d01ad577fa66ed155a4e3d8dedb586
#
_cell.length_a   1.000
_cell.length_b   1.000
_cell.length_c   1.000
_cell.angle_alpha   90.00
_cell.angle_beta   90.00
_cell.angle_gamma   90.00
#
_symmetry.space_group_name_H-M   'P 1'
#
loop_
_entity.id
_entity.type
_entity.pdbx_description
1 polymer ?
#
loop_
_entity_poly.entity_id
_entity_poly.type
_entity_poly.pdbx_seq_one_letter_code
_entity_poly.pdbx_strand_id
1 'polypeptide(L)'
;MASVVIVGGGLAGLSAAARLAKHGLRVTVLERGALGGRAVTLRIKGFAFNFGAHAIYGRDRSVLTTLERELGLSIDWRDFSPERAKYDVGDKLTDLPANIRGLFKTKLLTYPDKVKFAFEVLKTLLGVETGHPHLSIGRWMDEKQLDPDVKDMMLTLASSNFFTREPEKIPSDVFFRYYKTIFSTRKPVTYIGGGWQALIDELVRVIKAHGGTIHTKAKVERVTVEDNRVRAVHTADETYTADLFLFCIPPKELVSIFQGTHIEHFVAQYAQYHPTYALVYDVGLRERIDVPYTYIYDKAHKCFITDISYYDETSVPEGGQLLQAILYLSREDVGNKERIEAYKKTVEDLYDKHFPGWRERLVVPRFSPRAVVQEIKWTMDQQPMPVFFPDYRNLYFAGDWCEGKGQLSELSFSSAYAASELILAH
;
A
#
# COMPACT_ATOMS: atom_id res chain seq x y z
N MET A 1 -0.21 -29.49 -18.80
CA MET A 1 -0.36 -28.06 -18.43
C MET A 1 -0.56 -28.04 -16.93
N ALA A 2 0.39 -27.45 -16.20
CA ALA A 2 0.33 -27.40 -14.72
C ALA A 2 -0.87 -26.59 -14.25
N SER A 3 -1.39 -26.97 -13.10
CA SER A 3 -2.54 -26.30 -12.47
C SER A 3 -2.12 -25.59 -11.20
N VAL A 4 -2.70 -24.41 -10.94
CA VAL A 4 -2.47 -23.65 -9.72
C VAL A 4 -3.79 -23.19 -9.11
N VAL A 5 -3.93 -23.40 -7.81
CA VAL A 5 -5.00 -22.81 -6.99
C VAL A 5 -4.42 -21.62 -6.25
N ILE A 6 -5.08 -20.48 -6.37
CA ILE A 6 -4.72 -19.22 -5.71
C ILE A 6 -5.81 -18.89 -4.69
N VAL A 7 -5.42 -18.79 -3.43
CA VAL A 7 -6.32 -18.48 -2.30
C VAL A 7 -6.19 -16.99 -1.95
N GLY A 8 -7.27 -16.25 -2.21
CA GLY A 8 -7.35 -14.80 -2.03
C GLY A 8 -7.36 -14.02 -3.35
N GLY A 9 -8.44 -13.29 -3.60
CA GLY A 9 -8.69 -12.46 -4.79
C GLY A 9 -8.34 -10.98 -4.57
N GLY A 10 -7.32 -10.66 -3.75
CA GLY A 10 -6.76 -9.33 -3.60
C GLY A 10 -5.77 -8.97 -4.72
N LEU A 11 -5.10 -7.81 -4.63
CA LEU A 11 -4.15 -7.36 -5.65
C LEU A 11 -3.05 -8.39 -5.94
N ALA A 12 -2.47 -9.01 -4.92
CA ALA A 12 -1.44 -10.02 -5.09
C ALA A 12 -1.98 -11.26 -5.84
N GLY A 13 -3.10 -11.81 -5.37
CA GLY A 13 -3.69 -13.00 -5.98
C GLY A 13 -4.14 -12.78 -7.42
N LEU A 14 -4.81 -11.65 -7.72
CA LEU A 14 -5.25 -11.33 -9.07
C LEU A 14 -4.06 -11.06 -10.01
N SER A 15 -3.00 -10.39 -9.53
CA SER A 15 -1.79 -10.15 -10.32
C SER A 15 -1.06 -11.44 -10.67
N ALA A 16 -0.87 -12.33 -9.69
CA ALA A 16 -0.29 -13.65 -9.93
C ALA A 16 -1.18 -14.49 -10.86
N ALA A 17 -2.50 -14.48 -10.63
CA ALA A 17 -3.46 -15.22 -11.45
C ALA A 17 -3.42 -14.79 -12.91
N ALA A 18 -3.46 -13.49 -13.17
CA ALA A 18 -3.40 -12.94 -14.53
C ALA A 18 -2.08 -13.32 -15.23
N ARG A 19 -0.97 -13.25 -14.52
CA ARG A 19 0.35 -13.59 -15.05
C ARG A 19 0.45 -15.09 -15.36
N LEU A 20 0.10 -15.95 -14.42
CA LEU A 20 0.20 -17.39 -14.56
C LEU A 20 -0.77 -17.92 -15.65
N ALA A 21 -1.99 -17.39 -15.73
CA ALA A 21 -2.94 -17.72 -16.78
C ALA A 21 -2.40 -17.33 -18.16
N LYS A 22 -1.84 -16.14 -18.31
CA LYS A 22 -1.22 -15.70 -19.57
C LYS A 22 -0.05 -16.58 -20.00
N HIS A 23 0.69 -17.14 -19.06
CA HIS A 23 1.78 -18.10 -19.33
C HIS A 23 1.29 -19.54 -19.47
N GLY A 24 -0.02 -19.76 -19.58
CA GLY A 24 -0.60 -21.06 -19.98
C GLY A 24 -0.86 -22.02 -18.82
N LEU A 25 -0.82 -21.62 -17.55
CA LEU A 25 -1.23 -22.49 -16.46
C LEU A 25 -2.75 -22.50 -16.33
N ARG A 26 -3.31 -23.62 -15.86
CA ARG A 26 -4.71 -23.68 -15.43
C ARG A 26 -4.86 -23.02 -14.07
N VAL A 27 -5.42 -21.83 -14.04
CA VAL A 27 -5.54 -21.00 -12.83
C VAL A 27 -6.95 -21.08 -12.27
N THR A 28 -7.06 -21.33 -10.97
CA THR A 28 -8.31 -21.21 -10.20
C THR A 28 -8.09 -20.27 -9.03
N VAL A 29 -8.83 -19.16 -8.96
CA VAL A 29 -8.80 -18.21 -7.85
C VAL A 29 -9.98 -18.46 -6.94
N LEU A 30 -9.73 -18.60 -5.64
CA LEU A 30 -10.74 -18.76 -4.59
C LEU A 30 -10.75 -17.52 -3.71
N GLU A 31 -11.87 -16.79 -3.69
CA GLU A 31 -12.07 -15.59 -2.91
C GLU A 31 -13.30 -15.70 -2.01
N ARG A 32 -13.13 -15.37 -0.71
CA ARG A 32 -14.24 -15.47 0.26
C ARG A 32 -15.34 -14.43 0.08
N GLY A 33 -15.01 -13.27 -0.49
CA GLY A 33 -15.91 -12.14 -0.65
C GLY A 33 -15.92 -11.57 -2.05
N ALA A 34 -15.85 -10.26 -2.14
CA ALA A 34 -15.66 -9.54 -3.39
C ALA A 34 -14.17 -9.48 -3.76
N LEU A 35 -13.88 -9.37 -5.07
CA LEU A 35 -12.51 -9.22 -5.56
C LEU A 35 -11.91 -7.89 -5.13
N GLY A 36 -10.60 -7.85 -5.01
CA GLY A 36 -9.82 -6.67 -4.65
C GLY A 36 -9.29 -6.69 -3.21
N GLY A 37 -9.92 -7.45 -2.31
CA GLY A 37 -9.51 -7.52 -0.91
C GLY A 37 -9.60 -6.17 -0.21
N ARG A 38 -8.45 -5.56 0.16
CA ARG A 38 -8.40 -4.20 0.74
C ARG A 38 -8.39 -3.09 -0.32
N ALA A 39 -8.08 -3.42 -1.56
CA ALA A 39 -8.11 -2.51 -2.69
C ALA A 39 -9.52 -2.49 -3.29
N VAL A 40 -10.43 -1.76 -2.65
CA VAL A 40 -11.85 -1.67 -3.02
C VAL A 40 -12.19 -0.24 -3.40
N THR A 41 -13.00 -0.07 -4.45
CA THR A 41 -13.66 1.18 -4.79
C THR A 41 -15.16 1.03 -4.50
N LEU A 42 -15.69 1.81 -3.57
CA LEU A 42 -17.10 1.79 -3.20
C LEU A 42 -17.80 3.03 -3.75
N ARG A 43 -18.88 2.85 -4.50
CA ARG A 43 -19.70 3.97 -5.00
C ARG A 43 -20.88 4.23 -4.06
N ILE A 44 -20.93 5.45 -3.51
CA ILE A 44 -22.03 5.91 -2.65
C ILE A 44 -22.49 7.28 -3.16
N LYS A 45 -23.77 7.43 -3.50
CA LYS A 45 -24.35 8.68 -4.01
C LYS A 45 -23.57 9.31 -5.19
N GLY A 46 -23.01 8.48 -6.06
CA GLY A 46 -22.21 8.92 -7.21
C GLY A 46 -20.71 9.13 -6.93
N PHE A 47 -20.28 9.17 -5.67
CA PHE A 47 -18.88 9.28 -5.30
C PHE A 47 -18.19 7.92 -5.24
N ALA A 48 -16.98 7.82 -5.78
CA ALA A 48 -16.17 6.60 -5.78
C ALA A 48 -15.08 6.68 -4.72
N PHE A 49 -15.32 6.05 -3.58
CA PHE A 49 -14.38 6.00 -2.46
C PHE A 49 -13.41 4.84 -2.64
N ASN A 50 -12.13 5.13 -2.82
CA ASN A 50 -11.07 4.13 -2.78
C ASN A 50 -10.68 3.84 -1.32
N PHE A 51 -10.57 2.56 -0.98
CA PHE A 51 -10.18 2.18 0.37
C PHE A 51 -8.66 2.20 0.53
N GLY A 52 -8.20 2.72 1.67
CA GLY A 52 -6.80 2.81 2.02
C GLY A 52 -6.00 3.77 1.13
N ALA A 53 -4.69 3.62 1.18
CA ALA A 53 -3.77 4.33 0.31
C ALA A 53 -3.85 3.74 -1.10
N HIS A 54 -4.26 4.55 -2.07
CA HIS A 54 -4.47 4.11 -3.46
C HIS A 54 -3.53 4.81 -4.45
N ALA A 55 -2.50 5.48 -3.96
CA ALA A 55 -1.41 5.98 -4.78
C ALA A 55 -0.42 4.86 -5.13
N ILE A 56 0.08 4.86 -6.36
CA ILE A 56 1.17 4.02 -6.82
C ILE A 56 2.47 4.82 -6.72
N TYR A 57 3.44 4.28 -5.99
CA TYR A 57 4.71 4.92 -5.74
C TYR A 57 5.79 4.45 -6.71
N GLY A 58 6.53 5.40 -7.29
CA GLY A 58 7.63 5.09 -8.21
C GLY A 58 7.18 4.40 -9.49
N ARG A 59 6.12 4.89 -10.13
CA ARG A 59 5.44 4.26 -11.29
C ARG A 59 6.39 3.64 -12.31
N ASP A 60 7.38 4.40 -12.80
CA ASP A 60 8.31 3.95 -13.84
C ASP A 60 9.33 2.88 -13.34
N ARG A 61 9.32 2.59 -12.04
CA ARG A 61 10.09 1.54 -11.37
C ARG A 61 9.22 0.47 -10.73
N SER A 62 7.90 0.65 -10.75
CA SER A 62 6.92 -0.25 -10.15
C SER A 62 6.82 -1.57 -10.91
N VAL A 63 6.62 -2.66 -10.16
CA VAL A 63 6.29 -3.97 -10.72
C VAL A 63 4.93 -3.93 -11.43
N LEU A 64 4.00 -3.06 -11.00
CA LEU A 64 2.72 -2.89 -11.70
C LEU A 64 2.94 -2.42 -13.15
N THR A 65 3.90 -1.52 -13.41
CA THR A 65 4.24 -1.11 -14.79
C THR A 65 4.87 -2.25 -15.60
N THR A 66 5.59 -3.15 -14.95
CA THR A 66 6.09 -4.38 -15.59
C THR A 66 4.94 -5.31 -15.95
N LEU A 67 4.02 -5.54 -15.02
CA LEU A 67 2.80 -6.31 -15.24
C LEU A 67 1.90 -5.68 -16.32
N GLU A 68 1.74 -4.36 -16.33
CA GLU A 68 0.99 -3.62 -17.36
C GLU A 68 1.48 -3.99 -18.76
N ARG A 69 2.80 -3.91 -18.99
CA ARG A 69 3.41 -4.27 -20.29
C ARG A 69 3.32 -5.76 -20.58
N GLU A 70 3.64 -6.61 -19.61
CA GLU A 70 3.61 -8.06 -19.76
C GLU A 70 2.21 -8.58 -20.03
N LEU A 71 1.19 -8.06 -19.33
CA LEU A 71 -0.19 -8.53 -19.41
C LEU A 71 -1.03 -7.80 -20.44
N GLY A 72 -0.60 -6.64 -20.92
CA GLY A 72 -1.38 -5.77 -21.80
C GLY A 72 -2.57 -5.16 -21.05
N LEU A 73 -2.32 -4.65 -19.83
CA LEU A 73 -3.34 -3.93 -19.07
C LEU A 73 -3.51 -2.52 -19.62
N SER A 74 -4.73 -2.02 -19.59
CA SER A 74 -5.05 -0.63 -19.93
C SER A 74 -5.25 0.16 -18.64
N ILE A 75 -4.18 0.85 -18.18
CA ILE A 75 -4.23 1.63 -16.94
C ILE A 75 -4.24 3.11 -17.27
N ASP A 76 -5.26 3.83 -16.81
CA ASP A 76 -5.35 5.28 -16.92
C ASP A 76 -4.53 5.94 -15.80
N TRP A 77 -3.29 6.27 -16.11
CA TRP A 77 -2.37 6.85 -15.14
C TRP A 77 -2.58 8.35 -14.94
N ARG A 78 -2.74 8.78 -13.68
CA ARG A 78 -2.94 10.17 -13.27
C ARG A 78 -1.79 10.63 -12.38
N ASP A 79 -0.98 11.55 -12.89
CA ASP A 79 0.22 11.99 -12.18
C ASP A 79 -0.10 12.96 -11.05
N PHE A 80 0.58 12.80 -9.93
CA PHE A 80 0.54 13.74 -8.81
C PHE A 80 1.15 15.10 -9.18
N SER A 81 0.57 16.19 -8.66
CA SER A 81 0.99 17.56 -8.89
C SER A 81 1.81 18.09 -7.70
N PRO A 82 3.14 17.95 -7.71
CA PRO A 82 3.99 18.37 -6.58
C PRO A 82 3.90 19.88 -6.28
N GLU A 83 3.66 20.70 -7.29
CA GLU A 83 3.50 22.16 -7.16
C GLU A 83 2.24 22.57 -6.40
N ARG A 84 1.23 21.68 -6.36
CA ARG A 84 -0.01 21.86 -5.60
C ARG A 84 0.01 21.11 -4.26
N ALA A 85 1.17 20.59 -3.85
CA ALA A 85 1.33 19.89 -2.58
C ALA A 85 1.99 20.78 -1.54
N LYS A 86 1.42 20.83 -0.33
CA LYS A 86 1.88 21.65 0.77
C LYS A 86 2.11 20.83 2.04
N TYR A 87 3.05 21.30 2.84
CA TYR A 87 3.17 20.95 4.25
C TYR A 87 2.54 22.03 5.11
N ASP A 88 1.69 21.64 6.04
CA ASP A 88 1.21 22.46 7.14
C ASP A 88 2.14 22.25 8.35
N VAL A 89 2.79 23.31 8.77
CA VAL A 89 3.69 23.32 9.94
C VAL A 89 3.14 24.19 11.07
N GLY A 90 1.81 24.23 11.17
CA GLY A 90 1.05 24.94 12.19
C GLY A 90 0.49 26.27 11.68
N ASP A 91 1.27 27.33 11.73
CA ASP A 91 0.86 28.68 11.29
C ASP A 91 1.22 28.99 9.83
N LYS A 92 1.96 28.10 9.15
CA LYS A 92 2.47 28.31 7.79
C LYS A 92 2.29 27.10 6.90
N LEU A 93 1.92 27.38 5.64
CA LEU A 93 2.02 26.43 4.55
C LEU A 93 3.35 26.61 3.83
N THR A 94 4.03 25.51 3.53
CA THR A 94 5.27 25.51 2.75
C THR A 94 5.23 24.43 1.67
N ASP A 95 6.03 24.59 0.62
CA ASP A 95 6.08 23.64 -0.47
C ASP A 95 6.61 22.28 -0.01
N LEU A 96 5.98 21.21 -0.52
CA LEU A 96 6.46 19.85 -0.33
C LEU A 96 7.80 19.68 -1.09
N PRO A 97 8.87 19.19 -0.45
CA PRO A 97 10.15 18.95 -1.10
C PRO A 97 10.13 17.65 -1.95
N ALA A 98 9.11 17.47 -2.77
CA ALA A 98 8.92 16.28 -3.62
C ALA A 98 9.90 16.23 -4.81
N ASN A 99 10.60 17.31 -5.10
CA ASN A 99 11.60 17.42 -6.15
C ASN A 99 12.62 18.53 -5.81
N ILE A 100 13.64 18.67 -6.64
CA ILE A 100 14.70 19.69 -6.43
C ILE A 100 14.11 21.11 -6.33
N ARG A 101 13.12 21.46 -7.15
CA ARG A 101 12.49 22.79 -7.07
C ARG A 101 11.74 22.98 -5.76
N GLY A 102 10.98 21.97 -5.30
CA GLY A 102 10.31 21.97 -4.00
C GLY A 102 11.29 22.05 -2.85
N LEU A 103 12.42 21.35 -2.92
CA LEU A 103 13.48 21.41 -1.91
C LEU A 103 14.04 22.83 -1.77
N PHE A 104 14.32 23.52 -2.88
CA PHE A 104 14.83 24.90 -2.80
C PHE A 104 13.75 25.92 -2.39
N LYS A 105 12.49 25.68 -2.67
CA LYS A 105 11.37 26.56 -2.28
C LYS A 105 10.87 26.33 -0.86
N THR A 106 10.98 25.11 -0.32
CA THR A 106 10.48 24.82 1.04
C THR A 106 11.13 25.70 2.09
N LYS A 107 10.35 26.13 3.06
CA LYS A 107 10.82 26.89 4.23
C LYS A 107 11.10 26.01 5.45
N LEU A 108 11.08 24.68 5.27
CA LEU A 108 11.36 23.71 6.33
C LEU A 108 12.85 23.60 6.66
N LEU A 109 13.72 23.94 5.72
CA LEU A 109 15.17 23.86 5.86
C LEU A 109 15.83 25.19 5.56
N THR A 110 16.90 25.51 6.29
CA THR A 110 17.81 26.60 5.93
C THR A 110 18.57 26.25 4.63
N TYR A 111 19.20 27.21 4.00
CA TYR A 111 19.98 26.95 2.78
C TYR A 111 21.12 25.92 2.99
N PRO A 112 21.93 26.02 4.07
CA PRO A 112 22.94 25.01 4.38
C PRO A 112 22.32 23.60 4.56
N ASP A 113 21.18 23.50 5.24
CA ASP A 113 20.55 22.20 5.50
C ASP A 113 19.93 21.59 4.24
N LYS A 114 19.46 22.41 3.29
CA LYS A 114 19.06 21.94 1.96
C LYS A 114 20.21 21.29 1.21
N VAL A 115 21.41 21.87 1.30
CA VAL A 115 22.61 21.29 0.66
C VAL A 115 22.99 19.98 1.34
N LYS A 116 22.99 19.92 2.67
CA LYS A 116 23.26 18.68 3.41
C LYS A 116 22.23 17.60 3.08
N PHE A 117 20.94 17.93 3.10
CA PHE A 117 19.87 17.01 2.72
C PHE A 117 20.04 16.51 1.28
N ALA A 118 20.33 17.41 0.32
CA ALA A 118 20.59 17.02 -1.07
C ALA A 118 21.79 16.08 -1.19
N PHE A 119 22.81 16.24 -0.35
CA PHE A 119 23.96 15.34 -0.30
C PHE A 119 23.59 13.95 0.21
N GLU A 120 22.72 13.83 1.25
CA GLU A 120 22.19 12.53 1.70
C GLU A 120 21.35 11.83 0.60
N VAL A 121 20.52 12.61 -0.11
CA VAL A 121 19.78 12.10 -1.28
C VAL A 121 20.75 11.58 -2.35
N LEU A 122 21.82 12.32 -2.64
CA LEU A 122 22.82 11.90 -3.64
C LEU A 122 23.55 10.62 -3.22
N LYS A 123 23.98 10.49 -1.97
CA LYS A 123 24.58 9.25 -1.43
C LYS A 123 23.63 8.05 -1.58
N THR A 124 22.35 8.25 -1.29
CA THR A 124 21.31 7.23 -1.46
C THR A 124 21.17 6.82 -2.92
N LEU A 125 21.10 7.78 -3.86
CA LEU A 125 20.98 7.53 -5.29
C LEU A 125 22.18 6.76 -5.86
N LEU A 126 23.39 7.14 -5.45
CA LEU A 126 24.62 6.49 -5.87
C LEU A 126 24.82 5.11 -5.20
N GLY A 127 24.01 4.76 -4.22
CA GLY A 127 24.15 3.51 -3.45
C GLY A 127 25.38 3.49 -2.56
N VAL A 128 25.93 4.65 -2.23
CA VAL A 128 27.00 4.80 -1.23
C VAL A 128 26.44 4.55 0.16
N GLU A 129 25.19 4.94 0.37
CA GLU A 129 24.46 4.64 1.60
C GLU A 129 23.31 3.69 1.31
N THR A 130 23.33 2.55 1.99
CA THR A 130 22.34 1.46 1.83
C THR A 130 21.67 1.06 3.14
N GLY A 131 22.12 1.63 4.27
CA GLY A 131 21.65 1.25 5.60
C GLY A 131 22.10 -0.14 6.03
N HIS A 132 21.56 -0.57 7.15
CA HIS A 132 21.80 -1.89 7.75
C HIS A 132 20.50 -2.52 8.24
N PRO A 133 20.26 -3.82 8.02
CA PRO A 133 19.02 -4.49 8.44
C PRO A 133 18.84 -4.58 9.96
N HIS A 134 19.94 -4.44 10.73
CA HIS A 134 19.91 -4.49 12.19
C HIS A 134 19.98 -3.11 12.87
N LEU A 135 19.84 -2.04 12.11
CA LEU A 135 19.91 -0.67 12.61
C LEU A 135 18.69 0.13 12.13
N SER A 136 17.95 0.71 13.09
CA SER A 136 16.84 1.60 12.70
C SER A 136 17.34 2.89 12.10
N ILE A 137 16.53 3.54 11.26
CA ILE A 137 16.91 4.81 10.63
C ILE A 137 17.18 5.90 11.66
N GLY A 138 16.45 5.92 12.78
CA GLY A 138 16.71 6.87 13.87
C GLY A 138 18.11 6.69 14.45
N ARG A 139 18.50 5.47 14.80
CA ARG A 139 19.85 5.17 15.31
C ARG A 139 20.93 5.45 14.26
N TRP A 140 20.68 5.08 13.00
CA TRP A 140 21.61 5.39 11.92
C TRP A 140 21.88 6.89 11.82
N MET A 141 20.84 7.73 11.92
CA MET A 141 20.97 9.20 11.91
C MET A 141 21.76 9.72 13.12
N ASP A 142 21.58 9.11 14.29
CA ASP A 142 22.32 9.47 15.50
C ASP A 142 23.81 9.12 15.37
N GLU A 143 24.14 7.92 14.89
CA GLU A 143 25.53 7.49 14.66
C GLU A 143 26.23 8.35 13.59
N LYS A 144 25.52 8.79 12.56
CA LYS A 144 26.04 9.72 11.54
C LYS A 144 26.08 11.18 12.00
N GLN A 145 25.56 11.47 13.19
CA GLN A 145 25.48 12.83 13.76
C GLN A 145 24.86 13.84 12.78
N LEU A 146 23.75 13.45 12.14
CA LEU A 146 23.06 14.32 11.20
C LEU A 146 22.51 15.55 11.92
N ASP A 147 22.54 16.70 11.22
CA ASP A 147 21.92 17.92 11.70
C ASP A 147 20.45 17.69 12.06
N PRO A 148 19.95 18.30 13.15
CA PRO A 148 18.58 18.10 13.62
C PRO A 148 17.52 18.39 12.56
N ASP A 149 17.68 19.44 11.77
CA ASP A 149 16.71 19.82 10.72
C ASP A 149 16.73 18.85 9.55
N VAL A 150 17.90 18.32 9.16
CA VAL A 150 18.03 17.26 8.15
C VAL A 150 17.39 15.97 8.64
N LYS A 151 17.66 15.59 9.90
CA LYS A 151 17.03 14.43 10.54
C LYS A 151 15.51 14.56 10.57
N ASP A 152 14.99 15.69 11.01
CA ASP A 152 13.56 15.96 11.07
C ASP A 152 12.90 15.88 9.67
N MET A 153 13.55 16.41 8.64
CA MET A 153 13.06 16.31 7.26
C MET A 153 13.01 14.84 6.78
N MET A 154 14.06 14.07 7.00
CA MET A 154 14.10 12.66 6.61
C MET A 154 13.03 11.86 7.34
N LEU A 155 12.83 12.07 8.65
CA LEU A 155 11.79 11.41 9.45
C LEU A 155 10.37 11.87 9.03
N THR A 156 10.20 13.13 8.63
CA THR A 156 8.92 13.63 8.12
C THR A 156 8.54 12.95 6.81
N LEU A 157 9.49 12.82 5.88
CA LEU A 157 9.29 12.05 4.65
C LEU A 157 8.99 10.58 4.95
N ALA A 158 9.77 9.95 5.84
CA ALA A 158 9.54 8.57 6.25
C ALA A 158 8.16 8.38 6.87
N SER A 159 7.73 9.26 7.76
CA SER A 159 6.39 9.23 8.35
C SER A 159 5.31 9.24 7.28
N SER A 160 5.40 10.15 6.30
CA SER A 160 4.39 10.29 5.24
C SER A 160 4.35 9.09 4.27
N ASN A 161 5.50 8.51 3.93
CA ASN A 161 5.56 7.42 2.96
C ASN A 161 5.37 6.02 3.55
N PHE A 162 5.69 5.84 4.84
CA PHE A 162 5.50 4.57 5.55
C PHE A 162 4.24 4.56 6.43
N PHE A 163 3.45 5.62 6.41
CA PHE A 163 2.18 5.75 7.15
C PHE A 163 2.35 5.49 8.64
N THR A 164 3.44 5.98 9.23
CA THR A 164 3.80 5.68 10.62
C THR A 164 3.97 6.94 11.47
N ARG A 165 3.58 6.83 12.74
CA ARG A 165 3.87 7.85 13.76
C ARG A 165 5.27 7.69 14.35
N GLU A 166 5.95 6.56 14.07
CA GLU A 166 7.25 6.17 14.63
C GLU A 166 8.28 5.92 13.51
N PRO A 167 8.57 6.93 12.64
CA PRO A 167 9.44 6.74 11.48
C PRO A 167 10.87 6.36 11.86
N GLU A 168 11.33 6.75 13.05
CA GLU A 168 12.67 6.44 13.58
C GLU A 168 12.90 4.93 13.80
N LYS A 169 11.83 4.13 13.91
CA LYS A 169 11.88 2.68 14.11
C LYS A 169 12.02 1.87 12.81
N ILE A 170 11.90 2.50 11.65
CA ILE A 170 12.02 1.83 10.35
C ILE A 170 13.45 1.27 10.20
N PRO A 171 13.64 0.02 9.74
CA PRO A 171 14.97 -0.49 9.41
C PRO A 171 15.65 0.38 8.36
N SER A 172 16.91 0.74 8.58
CA SER A 172 17.59 1.72 7.73
C SER A 172 17.82 1.22 6.30
N ASP A 173 18.02 -0.09 6.10
CA ASP A 173 18.12 -0.69 4.78
C ASP A 173 16.80 -0.60 3.99
N VAL A 174 15.65 -0.79 4.66
CA VAL A 174 14.32 -0.61 4.07
C VAL A 174 14.11 0.84 3.67
N PHE A 175 14.48 1.79 4.54
CA PHE A 175 14.42 3.22 4.27
C PHE A 175 15.23 3.58 3.01
N PHE A 176 16.51 3.25 2.96
CA PHE A 176 17.38 3.64 1.84
C PHE A 176 16.99 2.93 0.54
N ARG A 177 16.61 1.67 0.58
CA ARG A 177 16.11 0.93 -0.59
C ARG A 177 14.86 1.57 -1.19
N TYR A 178 13.92 1.99 -0.35
CA TYR A 178 12.71 2.69 -0.77
C TYR A 178 13.06 4.05 -1.39
N TYR A 179 13.83 4.88 -0.68
CA TYR A 179 14.15 6.23 -1.16
C TYR A 179 15.08 6.24 -2.38
N LYS A 180 15.95 5.26 -2.54
CA LYS A 180 16.69 5.07 -3.79
C LYS A 180 15.75 4.93 -4.98
N THR A 181 14.67 4.18 -4.83
CA THR A 181 13.65 4.02 -5.86
C THR A 181 12.91 5.33 -6.09
N ILE A 182 12.38 5.96 -5.02
CA ILE A 182 11.57 7.18 -5.12
C ILE A 182 12.38 8.36 -5.68
N PHE A 183 13.62 8.54 -5.28
CA PHE A 183 14.46 9.62 -5.80
C PHE A 183 14.96 9.38 -7.23
N SER A 184 15.00 8.13 -7.68
CA SER A 184 15.41 7.77 -9.05
C SER A 184 14.28 7.80 -10.08
N THR A 185 13.04 7.92 -9.66
CA THR A 185 11.86 7.95 -10.53
C THR A 185 11.51 9.35 -11.00
N ARG A 186 10.92 9.45 -12.20
CA ARG A 186 10.30 10.68 -12.69
C ARG A 186 8.84 10.82 -12.28
N LYS A 187 8.24 9.74 -11.78
CA LYS A 187 6.82 9.64 -11.40
C LYS A 187 6.72 9.06 -9.98
N PRO A 188 7.09 9.87 -8.96
CA PRO A 188 7.17 9.38 -7.57
C PRO A 188 5.83 8.94 -7.00
N VAL A 189 4.74 9.62 -7.41
CA VAL A 189 3.37 9.31 -6.98
C VAL A 189 2.45 9.43 -8.17
N THR A 190 1.60 8.42 -8.38
CA THR A 190 0.56 8.40 -9.42
C THR A 190 -0.72 7.76 -8.89
N TYR A 191 -1.85 8.12 -9.47
CA TYR A 191 -3.14 7.50 -9.20
C TYR A 191 -3.62 6.73 -10.43
N ILE A 192 -4.63 5.88 -10.24
CA ILE A 192 -5.29 5.14 -11.31
C ILE A 192 -6.69 5.76 -11.51
N GLY A 193 -6.97 6.22 -12.72
CA GLY A 193 -8.31 6.68 -13.10
C GLY A 193 -9.33 5.54 -12.98
N GLY A 194 -10.49 5.83 -12.39
CA GLY A 194 -11.47 4.81 -12.01
C GLY A 194 -11.13 4.02 -10.74
N GLY A 195 -10.01 4.33 -10.08
CA GLY A 195 -9.59 3.75 -8.80
C GLY A 195 -9.18 2.29 -8.89
N TRP A 196 -9.23 1.61 -7.74
CA TRP A 196 -8.88 0.20 -7.64
C TRP A 196 -9.73 -0.71 -8.53
N GLN A 197 -11.03 -0.38 -8.69
CA GLN A 197 -11.92 -1.22 -9.48
C GLN A 197 -11.46 -1.34 -10.93
N ALA A 198 -10.98 -0.24 -11.53
CA ALA A 198 -10.47 -0.27 -12.91
C ALA A 198 -9.29 -1.25 -13.06
N LEU A 199 -8.35 -1.27 -12.12
CA LEU A 199 -7.24 -2.20 -12.12
C LEU A 199 -7.70 -3.65 -11.92
N ILE A 200 -8.64 -3.87 -10.99
CA ILE A 200 -9.19 -5.20 -10.71
C ILE A 200 -9.88 -5.76 -11.95
N ASP A 201 -10.69 -4.93 -12.64
CA ASP A 201 -11.40 -5.34 -13.85
C ASP A 201 -10.43 -5.73 -14.97
N GLU A 202 -9.32 -5.01 -15.13
CA GLU A 202 -8.28 -5.34 -16.10
C GLU A 202 -7.57 -6.67 -15.78
N LEU A 203 -7.23 -6.90 -14.50
CA LEU A 203 -6.64 -8.19 -14.09
C LEU A 203 -7.62 -9.35 -14.31
N VAL A 204 -8.88 -9.16 -13.95
CA VAL A 204 -9.95 -10.17 -14.18
C VAL A 204 -10.15 -10.43 -15.67
N ARG A 205 -10.12 -9.39 -16.51
CA ARG A 205 -10.20 -9.52 -17.97
C ARG A 205 -9.09 -10.44 -18.49
N VAL A 206 -7.85 -10.22 -18.04
CA VAL A 206 -6.70 -11.06 -18.46
C VAL A 206 -6.87 -12.50 -17.99
N ILE A 207 -7.24 -12.73 -16.72
CA ILE A 207 -7.45 -14.07 -16.17
C ILE A 207 -8.47 -14.84 -17.02
N LYS A 208 -9.63 -14.24 -17.30
CA LYS A 208 -10.71 -14.86 -18.08
C LYS A 208 -10.32 -15.07 -19.53
N ALA A 209 -9.64 -14.12 -20.16
CA ALA A 209 -9.19 -14.24 -21.56
C ALA A 209 -8.21 -15.40 -21.77
N HIS A 210 -7.52 -15.82 -20.73
CA HIS A 210 -6.58 -16.95 -20.76
C HIS A 210 -7.12 -18.23 -20.07
N GLY A 211 -8.45 -18.34 -19.91
CA GLY A 211 -9.12 -19.55 -19.41
C GLY A 211 -9.02 -19.77 -17.91
N GLY A 212 -8.56 -18.79 -17.13
CA GLY A 212 -8.59 -18.87 -15.68
C GLY A 212 -9.99 -18.74 -15.11
N THR A 213 -10.25 -19.41 -14.00
CA THR A 213 -11.54 -19.40 -13.29
C THR A 213 -11.42 -18.64 -11.97
N ILE A 214 -12.50 -17.96 -11.60
CA ILE A 214 -12.57 -17.18 -10.35
C ILE A 214 -13.86 -17.57 -9.63
N HIS A 215 -13.73 -18.07 -8.42
CA HIS A 215 -14.83 -18.41 -7.52
C HIS A 215 -14.88 -17.39 -6.38
N THR A 216 -15.89 -16.55 -6.38
CA THR A 216 -16.24 -15.70 -5.24
C THR A 216 -17.13 -16.44 -4.25
N LYS A 217 -17.20 -15.99 -2.98
CA LYS A 217 -17.87 -16.69 -1.88
C LYS A 217 -17.28 -18.09 -1.59
N ALA A 218 -16.07 -18.33 -2.04
CA ALA A 218 -15.32 -19.58 -1.87
C ALA A 218 -14.25 -19.39 -0.78
N LYS A 219 -14.67 -19.37 0.47
CA LYS A 219 -13.77 -19.27 1.63
C LYS A 219 -13.04 -20.58 1.83
N VAL A 220 -11.71 -20.58 1.69
CA VAL A 220 -10.89 -21.73 2.07
C VAL A 220 -10.82 -21.80 3.59
N GLU A 221 -11.12 -22.97 4.15
CA GLU A 221 -11.20 -23.21 5.59
C GLU A 221 -10.07 -24.09 6.11
N ARG A 222 -9.57 -25.00 5.29
CA ARG A 222 -8.47 -25.92 5.64
C ARG A 222 -7.73 -26.43 4.42
N VAL A 223 -6.57 -27.04 4.66
CA VAL A 223 -5.76 -27.72 3.64
C VAL A 223 -5.59 -29.19 3.99
N THR A 224 -5.34 -30.02 2.97
CA THR A 224 -4.78 -31.37 3.14
C THR A 224 -3.32 -31.32 2.75
N VAL A 225 -2.45 -31.80 3.64
CA VAL A 225 -0.99 -31.87 3.46
C VAL A 225 -0.54 -33.32 3.63
N GLU A 226 0.20 -33.83 2.66
CA GLU A 226 0.78 -35.16 2.68
C GLU A 226 2.19 -35.10 2.05
N ASP A 227 3.16 -35.80 2.62
CA ASP A 227 4.54 -35.90 2.11
C ASP A 227 5.16 -34.52 1.77
N ASN A 228 5.00 -33.55 2.66
CA ASN A 228 5.46 -32.17 2.47
C ASN A 228 4.94 -31.52 1.19
N ARG A 229 3.71 -31.83 0.80
CA ARG A 229 2.99 -31.22 -0.31
C ARG A 229 1.57 -30.86 0.09
N VAL A 230 1.09 -29.72 -0.31
CA VAL A 230 -0.33 -29.40 -0.28
C VAL A 230 -1.00 -30.25 -1.37
N ARG A 231 -2.00 -31.03 -1.00
CA ARG A 231 -2.78 -31.88 -1.92
C ARG A 231 -4.07 -31.25 -2.34
N ALA A 232 -4.72 -30.56 -1.41
CA ALA A 232 -6.00 -29.93 -1.64
C ALA A 232 -6.23 -28.75 -0.70
N VAL A 233 -7.08 -27.83 -1.12
CA VAL A 233 -7.73 -26.83 -0.26
C VAL A 233 -9.22 -27.09 -0.23
N HIS A 234 -9.86 -26.82 0.90
CA HIS A 234 -11.27 -27.12 1.12
C HIS A 234 -12.02 -25.84 1.49
N THR A 235 -13.13 -25.62 0.81
CA THR A 235 -14.19 -24.69 1.21
C THR A 235 -15.30 -25.46 1.93
N ALA A 236 -16.36 -24.78 2.34
CA ALA A 236 -17.52 -25.45 2.92
C ALA A 236 -18.19 -26.45 1.94
N ASP A 237 -18.17 -26.11 0.64
CA ASP A 237 -18.95 -26.82 -0.37
C ASP A 237 -18.10 -27.74 -1.28
N GLU A 238 -16.82 -27.39 -1.50
CA GLU A 238 -15.98 -28.03 -2.51
C GLU A 238 -14.54 -28.26 -2.06
N THR A 239 -13.91 -29.24 -2.72
CA THR A 239 -12.47 -29.53 -2.57
C THR A 239 -11.76 -29.23 -3.88
N TYR A 240 -10.71 -28.43 -3.83
CA TYR A 240 -9.91 -28.06 -4.99
C TYR A 240 -8.51 -28.67 -4.90
N THR A 241 -8.12 -29.37 -5.94
CA THR A 241 -6.80 -29.99 -6.10
C THR A 241 -6.03 -29.29 -7.21
N ALA A 242 -4.72 -29.19 -7.06
CA ALA A 242 -3.83 -28.63 -8.07
C ALA A 242 -2.40 -29.16 -7.90
N ASP A 243 -1.56 -28.89 -8.89
CA ASP A 243 -0.13 -29.18 -8.80
C ASP A 243 0.57 -28.19 -7.86
N LEU A 244 0.12 -26.94 -7.84
CA LEU A 244 0.71 -25.79 -7.14
C LEU A 244 -0.34 -24.99 -6.37
N PHE A 245 0.05 -24.41 -5.24
CA PHE A 245 -0.83 -23.59 -4.40
C PHE A 245 -0.15 -22.29 -4.02
N LEU A 246 -0.85 -21.17 -4.23
CA LEU A 246 -0.41 -19.84 -3.88
C LEU A 246 -1.43 -19.20 -2.90
N PHE A 247 -0.98 -18.87 -1.69
CA PHE A 247 -1.81 -18.24 -0.68
C PHE A 247 -1.54 -16.72 -0.64
N CYS A 248 -2.60 -15.96 -0.91
CA CYS A 248 -2.59 -14.49 -0.96
C CYS A 248 -3.51 -13.87 0.09
N ILE A 249 -3.55 -14.47 1.26
CA ILE A 249 -4.34 -14.05 2.43
C ILE A 249 -3.42 -13.78 3.62
N PRO A 250 -3.77 -12.87 4.55
CA PRO A 250 -2.89 -12.49 5.66
C PRO A 250 -2.42 -13.66 6.52
N PRO A 251 -1.19 -13.60 7.09
CA PRO A 251 -0.64 -14.67 7.92
C PRO A 251 -1.56 -15.10 9.07
N LYS A 252 -2.28 -14.15 9.67
CA LYS A 252 -3.24 -14.46 10.74
C LYS A 252 -4.37 -15.40 10.30
N GLU A 253 -4.79 -15.32 9.04
CA GLU A 253 -5.79 -16.21 8.47
C GLU A 253 -5.16 -17.57 8.07
N LEU A 254 -3.90 -17.55 7.63
CA LEU A 254 -3.16 -18.77 7.29
C LEU A 254 -3.05 -19.74 8.47
N VAL A 255 -2.85 -19.25 9.69
CA VAL A 255 -2.75 -20.12 10.89
C VAL A 255 -3.94 -21.05 11.02
N SER A 256 -5.17 -20.54 10.86
CA SER A 256 -6.38 -21.37 10.97
C SER A 256 -6.50 -22.38 9.82
N ILE A 257 -6.06 -22.02 8.62
CA ILE A 257 -6.14 -22.90 7.43
C ILE A 257 -5.11 -24.04 7.52
N PHE A 258 -3.92 -23.76 8.06
CA PHE A 258 -2.84 -24.72 8.22
C PHE A 258 -2.83 -25.41 9.59
N GLN A 259 -3.90 -25.25 10.39
CA GLN A 259 -4.00 -25.85 11.73
C GLN A 259 -3.76 -27.35 11.69
N GLY A 260 -2.91 -27.84 12.60
CA GLY A 260 -2.52 -29.25 12.71
C GLY A 260 -1.50 -29.71 11.68
N THR A 261 -0.97 -28.81 10.85
CA THR A 261 0.12 -29.12 9.91
C THR A 261 1.46 -28.52 10.40
N HIS A 262 2.58 -29.01 9.87
CA HIS A 262 3.90 -28.44 10.17
C HIS A 262 4.04 -26.97 9.74
N ILE A 263 3.26 -26.54 8.73
CA ILE A 263 3.27 -25.16 8.21
C ILE A 263 2.66 -24.18 9.22
N GLU A 264 1.75 -24.63 10.08
CA GLU A 264 1.12 -23.79 11.10
C GLU A 264 2.16 -23.05 11.95
N HIS A 265 3.17 -23.75 12.44
CA HIS A 265 4.22 -23.13 13.25
C HIS A 265 5.02 -22.07 12.49
N PHE A 266 5.28 -22.30 11.20
CA PHE A 266 5.96 -21.34 10.34
C PHE A 266 5.12 -20.07 10.14
N VAL A 267 3.86 -20.19 9.74
CA VAL A 267 3.00 -19.01 9.51
C VAL A 267 2.64 -18.27 10.80
N ALA A 268 2.57 -18.97 11.94
CA ALA A 268 2.27 -18.39 13.24
C ALA A 268 3.30 -17.32 13.68
N GLN A 269 4.55 -17.43 13.25
CA GLN A 269 5.59 -16.45 13.54
C GLN A 269 5.26 -15.08 12.95
N TYR A 270 4.60 -15.06 11.77
CA TYR A 270 4.23 -13.85 11.06
C TYR A 270 2.84 -13.33 11.47
N ALA A 271 1.98 -14.21 11.99
CA ALA A 271 0.62 -13.87 12.41
C ALA A 271 0.55 -12.96 13.65
N GLN A 272 1.62 -12.91 14.44
CA GLN A 272 1.72 -12.06 15.63
C GLN A 272 2.10 -10.61 15.31
N TYR A 273 2.55 -10.34 14.08
CA TYR A 273 2.97 -9.02 13.65
C TYR A 273 1.79 -8.04 13.52
N HIS A 274 2.12 -6.77 13.54
CA HIS A 274 1.12 -5.72 13.56
C HIS A 274 1.05 -5.03 12.21
N PRO A 275 -0.16 -4.86 11.69
CA PRO A 275 -0.39 -4.03 10.52
C PRO A 275 -0.07 -2.55 10.76
N THR A 276 0.15 -1.85 9.67
CA THR A 276 0.13 -0.39 9.62
C THR A 276 -1.32 0.07 9.59
N TYR A 277 -1.70 0.92 10.54
CA TYR A 277 -3.07 1.40 10.69
C TYR A 277 -3.20 2.88 10.40
N ALA A 278 -4.37 3.27 9.88
CA ALA A 278 -4.78 4.65 9.74
C ALA A 278 -6.27 4.84 10.06
N LEU A 279 -6.62 6.03 10.52
CA LEU A 279 -7.96 6.55 10.48
C LEU A 279 -8.15 7.21 9.11
N VAL A 280 -9.27 6.93 8.47
CA VAL A 280 -9.62 7.51 7.17
C VAL A 280 -10.95 8.23 7.30
N TYR A 281 -10.98 9.49 6.87
CA TYR A 281 -12.22 10.26 6.82
C TYR A 281 -12.34 10.98 5.48
N ASP A 282 -13.20 10.46 4.64
CA ASP A 282 -13.46 11.02 3.31
C ASP A 282 -14.76 11.82 3.32
N VAL A 283 -14.80 12.87 2.53
CA VAL A 283 -15.99 13.70 2.35
C VAL A 283 -16.27 13.94 0.87
N GLY A 284 -17.46 13.53 0.42
CA GLY A 284 -17.99 13.86 -0.90
C GLY A 284 -18.81 15.13 -0.83
N LEU A 285 -18.41 16.14 -1.60
CA LEU A 285 -19.01 17.49 -1.61
C LEU A 285 -19.76 17.71 -2.93
N ARG A 286 -20.92 18.41 -2.88
CA ARG A 286 -21.73 18.70 -4.07
C ARG A 286 -21.08 19.69 -5.05
N GLU A 287 -20.14 20.50 -4.57
CA GLU A 287 -19.42 21.48 -5.36
C GLU A 287 -17.99 21.66 -4.85
N ARG A 288 -17.07 22.07 -5.72
CA ARG A 288 -15.67 22.28 -5.38
C ARG A 288 -15.47 23.48 -4.47
N ILE A 289 -14.52 23.35 -3.57
CA ILE A 289 -13.93 24.44 -2.81
C ILE A 289 -12.63 24.80 -3.52
N ASP A 290 -12.55 26.01 -4.03
CA ASP A 290 -11.37 26.48 -4.76
C ASP A 290 -10.25 26.83 -3.78
N VAL A 291 -9.22 26.00 -3.77
CA VAL A 291 -7.99 26.18 -2.99
C VAL A 291 -6.76 25.92 -3.88
N PRO A 292 -5.63 26.60 -3.63
CA PRO A 292 -4.45 26.52 -4.51
C PRO A 292 -3.66 25.21 -4.38
N TYR A 293 -4.17 24.24 -3.66
CA TYR A 293 -3.50 22.96 -3.42
C TYR A 293 -4.47 21.79 -3.56
N THR A 294 -3.91 20.61 -3.84
CA THR A 294 -4.65 19.35 -3.96
C THR A 294 -4.19 18.31 -2.94
N TYR A 295 -3.09 18.61 -2.24
CA TYR A 295 -2.53 17.77 -1.20
C TYR A 295 -1.98 18.64 -0.07
N ILE A 296 -2.34 18.31 1.16
CA ILE A 296 -1.77 18.91 2.37
C ILE A 296 -1.35 17.80 3.32
N TYR A 297 -0.12 17.89 3.83
CA TYR A 297 0.34 17.08 4.95
C TYR A 297 0.48 17.94 6.20
N ASP A 298 -0.34 17.67 7.20
CA ASP A 298 -0.20 18.25 8.54
C ASP A 298 0.85 17.48 9.33
N LYS A 299 1.96 18.17 9.60
CA LYS A 299 3.12 17.58 10.26
C LYS A 299 2.86 17.27 11.74
N ALA A 300 2.06 18.10 12.42
CA ALA A 300 1.81 17.98 13.86
C ALA A 300 0.99 16.72 14.17
N HIS A 301 -0.05 16.47 13.42
CA HIS A 301 -0.96 15.35 13.65
C HIS A 301 -0.63 14.11 12.81
N LYS A 302 0.35 14.22 11.87
CA LYS A 302 0.71 13.14 10.91
C LYS A 302 -0.52 12.69 10.13
N CYS A 303 -1.17 13.67 9.53
CA CYS A 303 -2.38 13.54 8.73
C CYS A 303 -2.17 14.19 7.36
N PHE A 304 -2.69 13.58 6.31
CA PHE A 304 -2.76 14.26 5.02
C PHE A 304 -4.17 14.29 4.48
N ILE A 305 -4.47 15.33 3.70
CA ILE A 305 -5.71 15.47 2.94
C ILE A 305 -5.36 15.56 1.46
N THR A 306 -6.05 14.78 0.64
CA THR A 306 -5.91 14.80 -0.82
C THR A 306 -7.25 15.11 -1.47
N ASP A 307 -7.27 16.01 -2.44
CA ASP A 307 -8.38 16.17 -3.38
C ASP A 307 -8.27 15.09 -4.47
N ILE A 308 -8.97 13.97 -4.26
CA ILE A 308 -8.95 12.82 -5.17
C ILE A 308 -9.59 13.18 -6.51
N SER A 309 -10.65 13.98 -6.48
CA SER A 309 -11.37 14.38 -7.68
C SER A 309 -10.57 15.29 -8.62
N TYR A 310 -9.49 15.92 -8.13
CA TYR A 310 -8.56 16.64 -8.98
C TYR A 310 -7.77 15.70 -9.90
N TYR A 311 -7.45 14.51 -9.41
CA TYR A 311 -6.70 13.49 -10.16
C TYR A 311 -7.62 12.57 -10.96
N ASP A 312 -8.80 12.28 -10.43
CA ASP A 312 -9.79 11.39 -11.05
C ASP A 312 -11.19 12.02 -10.99
N GLU A 313 -11.54 12.74 -12.04
CA GLU A 313 -12.86 13.39 -12.17
C GLU A 313 -14.02 12.37 -12.21
N THR A 314 -13.73 11.10 -12.57
CA THR A 314 -14.75 10.04 -12.58
C THR A 314 -15.13 9.57 -11.18
N SER A 315 -14.39 10.02 -10.17
CA SER A 315 -14.64 9.70 -8.76
C SER A 315 -15.80 10.47 -8.14
N VAL A 316 -16.33 11.47 -8.83
CA VAL A 316 -17.38 12.37 -8.32
C VAL A 316 -18.49 12.62 -9.35
N PRO A 317 -19.71 13.01 -8.91
CA PRO A 317 -20.69 13.62 -9.79
C PRO A 317 -20.14 14.93 -10.40
N GLU A 318 -20.71 15.37 -11.53
CA GLU A 318 -20.33 16.61 -12.19
C GLU A 318 -20.33 17.81 -11.23
N GLY A 319 -19.21 18.54 -11.21
CA GLY A 319 -19.01 19.69 -10.32
C GLY A 319 -18.67 19.34 -8.86
N GLY A 320 -18.73 18.06 -8.49
CA GLY A 320 -18.45 17.60 -7.13
C GLY A 320 -16.97 17.61 -6.78
N GLN A 321 -16.68 17.35 -5.50
CA GLN A 321 -15.33 17.19 -4.98
C GLN A 321 -15.26 16.01 -3.99
N LEU A 322 -14.18 15.23 -4.05
CA LEU A 322 -13.90 14.16 -3.12
C LEU A 322 -12.58 14.44 -2.41
N LEU A 323 -12.67 14.74 -1.11
CA LEU A 323 -11.51 14.92 -0.26
C LEU A 323 -11.32 13.65 0.57
N GLN A 324 -10.09 13.16 0.64
CA GLN A 324 -9.70 12.04 1.49
C GLN A 324 -8.68 12.50 2.53
N ALA A 325 -8.99 12.30 3.81
CA ALA A 325 -8.05 12.49 4.90
C ALA A 325 -7.59 11.15 5.46
N ILE A 326 -6.27 11.00 5.66
CA ILE A 326 -5.65 9.83 6.27
C ILE A 326 -4.77 10.28 7.42
N LEU A 327 -5.13 9.87 8.65
CA LEU A 327 -4.37 10.13 9.88
C LEU A 327 -3.74 8.81 10.35
N TYR A 328 -2.42 8.81 10.57
CA TYR A 328 -1.71 7.60 10.98
C TYR A 328 -2.01 7.25 12.43
N LEU A 329 -2.16 5.95 12.68
CA LEU A 329 -2.43 5.42 14.02
C LEU A 329 -1.22 4.63 14.54
N SER A 330 -0.95 4.77 15.83
CA SER A 330 -0.09 3.85 16.55
C SER A 330 -0.87 2.58 16.95
N ARG A 331 -0.17 1.55 17.42
CA ARG A 331 -0.81 0.34 17.95
C ARG A 331 -1.74 0.65 19.13
N GLU A 332 -1.33 1.58 19.98
CA GLU A 332 -2.06 1.98 21.19
C GLU A 332 -3.33 2.77 20.89
N ASP A 333 -3.43 3.39 19.71
CA ASP A 333 -4.63 4.12 19.29
C ASP A 333 -5.74 3.15 18.88
N VAL A 334 -5.35 1.95 18.37
CA VAL A 334 -6.30 0.97 17.86
C VAL A 334 -7.14 0.39 18.99
N GLY A 335 -8.46 0.60 18.91
CA GLY A 335 -9.41 0.17 19.92
C GLY A 335 -9.67 1.18 21.04
N ASN A 336 -8.90 2.27 21.11
CA ASN A 336 -9.15 3.37 22.04
C ASN A 336 -10.18 4.35 21.44
N LYS A 337 -11.43 4.20 21.85
CA LYS A 337 -12.54 5.00 21.30
C LYS A 337 -12.37 6.51 21.52
N GLU A 338 -11.89 6.91 22.68
CA GLU A 338 -11.70 8.34 23.02
C GLU A 338 -10.64 8.98 22.11
N ARG A 339 -9.52 8.30 21.91
CA ARG A 339 -8.46 8.78 20.97
C ARG A 339 -8.97 8.83 19.54
N ILE A 340 -9.72 7.84 19.09
CA ILE A 340 -10.29 7.82 17.74
C ILE A 340 -11.26 8.98 17.52
N GLU A 341 -12.13 9.29 18.48
CA GLU A 341 -13.02 10.45 18.39
C GLU A 341 -12.24 11.77 18.42
N ALA A 342 -11.19 11.88 19.23
CA ALA A 342 -10.31 13.04 19.24
C ALA A 342 -9.60 13.21 17.88
N TYR A 343 -9.11 12.15 17.29
CA TYR A 343 -8.48 12.19 15.96
C TYR A 343 -9.48 12.51 14.84
N LYS A 344 -10.71 12.02 14.94
CA LYS A 344 -11.77 12.40 14.01
C LYS A 344 -12.03 13.90 14.08
N LYS A 345 -12.13 14.47 15.29
CA LYS A 345 -12.26 15.91 15.48
C LYS A 345 -11.04 16.67 14.90
N THR A 346 -9.82 16.18 15.13
CA THR A 346 -8.61 16.75 14.51
C THR A 346 -8.72 16.82 12.99
N VAL A 347 -9.20 15.76 12.34
CA VAL A 347 -9.39 15.75 10.89
C VAL A 347 -10.46 16.74 10.46
N GLU A 348 -11.56 16.85 11.21
CA GLU A 348 -12.60 17.85 10.94
C GLU A 348 -12.07 19.29 11.09
N ASP A 349 -11.26 19.56 12.12
CA ASP A 349 -10.62 20.86 12.32
C ASP A 349 -9.62 21.18 11.16
N LEU A 350 -8.92 20.17 10.64
CA LEU A 350 -8.07 20.33 9.44
C LEU A 350 -8.89 20.60 8.18
N TYR A 351 -10.06 19.96 8.00
CA TYR A 351 -10.98 20.31 6.92
C TYR A 351 -11.51 21.73 7.08
N ASP A 352 -11.92 22.16 8.29
CA ASP A 352 -12.37 23.52 8.55
C ASP A 352 -11.28 24.57 8.20
N LYS A 353 -10.03 24.26 8.54
CA LYS A 353 -8.86 25.11 8.26
C LYS A 353 -8.53 25.22 6.77
N HIS A 354 -8.55 24.11 6.04
CA HIS A 354 -8.01 24.03 4.68
C HIS A 354 -9.05 24.03 3.60
N PHE A 355 -10.30 23.67 3.90
CA PHE A 355 -11.42 23.58 2.98
C PHE A 355 -12.66 24.25 3.60
N PRO A 356 -12.61 25.60 3.84
CA PRO A 356 -13.70 26.29 4.53
C PRO A 356 -15.02 26.14 3.76
N GLY A 357 -16.11 25.90 4.49
CA GLY A 357 -17.43 25.66 3.92
C GLY A 357 -17.67 24.23 3.42
N TRP A 358 -16.81 23.28 3.79
CA TRP A 358 -17.00 21.88 3.41
C TRP A 358 -18.25 21.26 4.03
N ARG A 359 -18.64 21.69 5.25
CA ARG A 359 -19.81 21.14 5.97
C ARG A 359 -21.12 21.46 5.25
N GLU A 360 -21.24 22.68 4.73
CA GLU A 360 -22.41 23.15 3.98
C GLU A 360 -22.54 22.47 2.61
N ARG A 361 -21.42 21.97 2.06
CA ARG A 361 -21.34 21.27 0.77
C ARG A 361 -21.38 19.75 0.89
N LEU A 362 -21.37 19.23 2.13
CA LEU A 362 -21.30 17.80 2.39
C LEU A 362 -22.53 17.05 1.86
N VAL A 363 -22.28 16.03 1.02
CA VAL A 363 -23.29 15.09 0.51
C VAL A 363 -23.18 13.74 1.21
N VAL A 364 -21.97 13.26 1.39
CA VAL A 364 -21.70 11.96 1.99
C VAL A 364 -20.35 11.94 2.70
N PRO A 365 -20.31 11.64 3.99
CA PRO A 365 -19.09 11.30 4.70
C PRO A 365 -18.85 9.79 4.62
N ARG A 366 -17.57 9.38 4.63
CA ARG A 366 -17.16 8.00 4.88
C ARG A 366 -16.07 7.98 5.96
N PHE A 367 -16.39 7.46 7.12
CA PHE A 367 -15.47 7.36 8.23
C PHE A 367 -15.06 5.91 8.50
N SER A 368 -13.77 5.67 8.54
CA SER A 368 -13.16 4.40 8.95
C SER A 368 -12.23 4.66 10.14
N PRO A 369 -12.64 4.27 11.35
CA PRO A 369 -11.86 4.51 12.56
C PRO A 369 -10.53 3.73 12.59
N ARG A 370 -10.45 2.66 11.78
CA ARG A 370 -9.28 1.80 11.66
C ARG A 370 -9.26 1.14 10.29
N ALA A 371 -8.42 1.62 9.42
CA ALA A 371 -8.08 0.96 8.16
C ALA A 371 -6.72 0.26 8.28
N VAL A 372 -6.62 -0.96 7.77
CA VAL A 372 -5.33 -1.62 7.56
C VAL A 372 -4.77 -1.12 6.24
N VAL A 373 -3.72 -0.32 6.32
CA VAL A 373 -3.05 0.27 5.15
C VAL A 373 -2.10 -0.74 4.52
N GLN A 374 -1.39 -1.51 5.35
CA GLN A 374 -0.47 -2.57 4.98
C GLN A 374 -0.42 -3.60 6.11
N GLU A 375 -0.32 -4.89 5.81
CA GLU A 375 -0.28 -5.95 6.83
C GLU A 375 1.03 -6.00 7.61
N ILE A 376 2.14 -5.59 7.03
CA ILE A 376 3.40 -5.45 7.76
C ILE A 376 3.62 -3.98 8.15
N LYS A 377 4.05 -3.74 9.39
CA LYS A 377 4.61 -2.46 9.82
C LYS A 377 6.14 -2.60 9.80
N TRP A 378 6.82 -1.71 9.08
CA TRP A 378 8.27 -1.73 9.03
C TRP A 378 8.88 -1.23 10.35
N THR A 379 9.23 -2.20 11.20
CA THR A 379 9.92 -1.99 12.49
C THR A 379 10.98 -3.06 12.65
N MET A 380 11.92 -2.87 13.58
CA MET A 380 13.07 -3.76 13.77
C MET A 380 12.68 -5.18 14.23
N ASP A 381 11.49 -5.35 14.78
CA ASP A 381 10.96 -6.62 15.31
C ASP A 381 10.07 -7.38 14.31
N GLN A 382 9.86 -6.83 13.09
CA GLN A 382 9.04 -7.48 12.08
C GLN A 382 9.84 -7.73 10.80
N GLN A 383 9.80 -8.97 10.32
CA GLN A 383 10.43 -9.38 9.07
C GLN A 383 9.35 -9.83 8.08
N PRO A 384 9.46 -9.50 6.79
CA PRO A 384 8.52 -9.99 5.80
C PRO A 384 8.60 -11.50 5.67
N MET A 385 7.43 -12.13 5.42
CA MET A 385 7.34 -13.56 5.19
C MET A 385 7.92 -13.91 3.82
N PRO A 386 8.72 -14.98 3.69
CA PRO A 386 9.23 -15.40 2.38
C PRO A 386 8.09 -15.81 1.44
N VAL A 387 8.28 -15.60 0.14
CA VAL A 387 7.30 -15.99 -0.89
C VAL A 387 7.24 -17.49 -1.18
N PHE A 388 8.19 -18.24 -0.65
CA PHE A 388 8.33 -19.68 -0.83
C PHE A 388 8.72 -20.35 0.48
N PHE A 389 8.15 -21.53 0.73
CA PHE A 389 8.52 -22.36 1.89
C PHE A 389 9.36 -23.56 1.41
N PRO A 390 10.66 -23.61 1.72
CA PRO A 390 11.59 -24.58 1.13
C PRO A 390 11.23 -26.05 1.37
N ASP A 391 10.61 -26.35 2.52
CA ASP A 391 10.23 -27.73 2.88
C ASP A 391 9.03 -28.25 2.10
N TYR A 392 8.31 -27.36 1.36
CA TYR A 392 7.12 -27.69 0.59
C TYR A 392 7.28 -27.28 -0.87
N ARG A 393 7.42 -28.24 -1.74
CA ARG A 393 7.75 -28.02 -3.16
C ARG A 393 6.69 -27.30 -3.97
N ASN A 394 5.45 -27.19 -3.47
CA ASN A 394 4.31 -26.67 -4.23
C ASN A 394 3.53 -25.59 -3.46
N LEU A 395 4.13 -24.97 -2.45
CA LEU A 395 3.50 -23.98 -1.59
C LEU A 395 4.19 -22.63 -1.74
N TYR A 396 3.40 -21.62 -2.08
CA TYR A 396 3.86 -20.24 -2.30
C TYR A 396 2.97 -19.25 -1.57
N PHE A 397 3.52 -18.06 -1.30
CA PHE A 397 2.83 -16.97 -0.62
C PHE A 397 3.05 -15.65 -1.36
N ALA A 398 2.05 -14.75 -1.37
CA ALA A 398 2.19 -13.40 -1.87
C ALA A 398 1.22 -12.45 -1.16
N GLY A 399 1.68 -11.24 -0.91
CA GLY A 399 0.91 -10.19 -0.26
C GLY A 399 1.82 -9.08 0.24
N ASP A 400 1.23 -8.03 0.80
CA ASP A 400 1.98 -6.91 1.36
C ASP A 400 2.60 -7.20 2.75
N TRP A 401 2.61 -8.47 3.13
CA TRP A 401 3.34 -9.04 4.28
C TRP A 401 4.51 -9.92 3.85
N CYS A 402 4.65 -10.18 2.57
CA CYS A 402 5.72 -10.99 2.02
C CYS A 402 6.95 -10.16 1.63
N GLU A 403 8.07 -10.86 1.47
CA GLU A 403 9.26 -10.30 0.85
C GLU A 403 8.92 -9.70 -0.53
N GLY A 404 9.44 -8.50 -0.78
CA GLY A 404 9.15 -7.78 -2.00
C GLY A 404 9.88 -6.44 -2.06
N LYS A 405 9.51 -5.66 -3.06
CA LYS A 405 10.05 -4.30 -3.27
C LYS A 405 8.98 -3.28 -2.94
N GLY A 406 9.41 -2.10 -2.48
CA GLY A 406 8.52 -0.97 -2.27
C GLY A 406 7.70 -1.03 -0.99
N GLN A 407 6.51 -0.45 -1.04
CA GLN A 407 5.57 -0.27 0.06
C GLN A 407 4.14 -0.51 -0.43
N LEU A 408 3.22 -0.81 0.50
CA LEU A 408 1.79 -0.85 0.23
C LEU A 408 1.44 -1.83 -0.91
N SER A 409 0.70 -1.36 -1.91
CA SER A 409 0.32 -2.16 -3.09
C SER A 409 1.52 -2.68 -3.89
N GLU A 410 2.65 -1.97 -3.88
CA GLU A 410 3.87 -2.42 -4.56
C GLU A 410 4.42 -3.71 -3.96
N LEU A 411 4.31 -3.91 -2.64
CA LEU A 411 4.65 -5.19 -2.01
C LEU A 411 3.73 -6.32 -2.51
N SER A 412 2.44 -6.04 -2.67
CA SER A 412 1.50 -7.02 -3.24
C SER A 412 1.87 -7.42 -4.67
N PHE A 413 2.21 -6.44 -5.52
CA PHE A 413 2.61 -6.70 -6.90
C PHE A 413 3.96 -7.40 -6.98
N SER A 414 4.96 -6.95 -6.21
CA SER A 414 6.31 -7.49 -6.28
C SER A 414 6.42 -8.89 -5.68
N SER A 415 5.72 -9.19 -4.60
CA SER A 415 5.68 -10.55 -4.03
C SER A 415 4.91 -11.51 -4.94
N ALA A 416 3.80 -11.06 -5.54
CA ALA A 416 3.06 -11.84 -6.53
C ALA A 416 3.88 -12.14 -7.78
N TYR A 417 4.65 -11.16 -8.26
CA TYR A 417 5.56 -11.34 -9.37
C TYR A 417 6.64 -12.37 -9.03
N ALA A 418 7.31 -12.22 -7.87
CA ALA A 418 8.34 -13.15 -7.42
C ALA A 418 7.82 -14.58 -7.24
N ALA A 419 6.65 -14.75 -6.59
CA ALA A 419 6.02 -16.05 -6.47
C ALA A 419 5.67 -16.65 -7.84
N SER A 420 5.18 -15.84 -8.79
CA SER A 420 4.87 -16.29 -10.16
C SER A 420 6.13 -16.72 -10.92
N GLU A 421 7.27 -16.04 -10.76
CA GLU A 421 8.54 -16.46 -11.35
C GLU A 421 8.98 -17.85 -10.87
N LEU A 422 8.88 -18.09 -9.55
CA LEU A 422 9.21 -19.39 -8.97
C LEU A 422 8.26 -20.49 -9.47
N ILE A 423 6.97 -20.19 -9.58
CA ILE A 423 5.95 -21.13 -10.10
C ILE A 423 6.21 -21.47 -11.58
N LEU A 424 6.58 -20.47 -12.40
CA LEU A 424 6.87 -20.66 -13.83
C LEU A 424 8.19 -21.39 -14.08
N ALA A 425 9.11 -21.36 -13.14
CA ALA A 425 10.39 -22.08 -13.22
C ALA A 425 10.28 -23.54 -12.74
N HIS A 426 9.14 -23.96 -12.20
CA HIS A 426 8.86 -25.30 -11.67
C HIS A 426 8.30 -26.21 -12.74
#